data_63f01e2d5f8a045b978cb305ab4d2ab3
#
_entry.id   63f01e2d5f8a045b978cb305ab4d2ab3
#
_cell.length_a   1.000
_cell.length_b   1.000
_cell.length_c   1.000
_cell.angle_alpha   90.00
_cell.angle_beta   90.00
_cell.angle_gamma   90.00
#
_symmetry.space_group_name_H-M   'P 1'
#
loop_
_entity.id
_entity.type
_entity.pdbx_description
1 polymer ?
#
loop_
_entity_poly.entity_id
_entity_poly.type
_entity_poly.pdbx_seq_one_letter_code
_entity_poly.pdbx_strand_id
1 'polypeptide(L)'
;NNPGQYHGIYVIIGVLAYCAQLYGDFAGGIDMVMGASEMFGIHLDDNFRQPFFSHSIGEFWRRWHITLGTWMKDYVFYPFSLSKAMNKLGKFFKKHSKTRFGKYMAKALPICLADLLIFFIVGVWHGAAWKYIVYGMYNGIIMSFSSIMAPVYEKMFKITHINKNARWYRGWQIIRTFILVNISWYFDNAATLTDAFRLMGNTFKHASFSMDAVVKMSGSQLDLIILLAGCLVWLIISILKEKGIVIREALDRKPLIIRWAVYIALVMSVAMLGYISNTSGGFMYAQF
;
A
#
# COMPACT_ATOMS: atom_id res chain seq x y z
N ASN A 1 21.54 -7.66 0.85
CA ASN A 1 20.41 -8.36 0.21
C ASN A 1 20.75 -9.84 -0.07
N ASN A 2 21.00 -10.62 0.98
CA ASN A 2 21.17 -12.07 0.84
C ASN A 2 19.91 -12.77 1.38
N PRO A 3 19.00 -13.26 0.50
CA PRO A 3 17.75 -13.89 0.92
C PRO A 3 17.94 -15.20 1.70
N GLY A 4 19.16 -15.75 1.74
CA GLY A 4 19.51 -16.92 2.55
C GLY A 4 19.87 -16.62 4.01
N GLN A 5 20.05 -15.37 4.39
CA GLN A 5 20.59 -14.97 5.70
C GLN A 5 19.52 -14.93 6.79
N TYR A 6 18.26 -14.56 6.45
CA TYR A 6 17.19 -14.34 7.42
C TYR A 6 16.04 -15.33 7.23
N HIS A 7 15.49 -15.79 8.35
CA HIS A 7 14.40 -16.78 8.41
C HIS A 7 13.34 -16.36 9.44
N GLY A 8 12.15 -16.91 9.30
CA GLY A 8 11.06 -16.74 10.27
C GLY A 8 10.69 -15.29 10.51
N ILE A 9 10.64 -14.91 11.79
CA ILE A 9 10.22 -13.57 12.25
C ILE A 9 11.10 -12.44 11.68
N TYR A 10 12.39 -12.69 11.39
CA TYR A 10 13.29 -11.66 10.86
C TYR A 10 12.91 -11.25 9.42
N VAL A 11 12.41 -12.17 8.63
CA VAL A 11 11.89 -11.84 7.28
C VAL A 11 10.65 -10.97 7.41
N ILE A 12 9.76 -11.28 8.35
CA ILE A 12 8.56 -10.46 8.62
C ILE A 12 8.96 -9.04 9.04
N ILE A 13 9.90 -8.92 9.99
CA ILE A 13 10.43 -7.62 10.44
C ILE A 13 11.01 -6.84 9.24
N GLY A 14 11.78 -7.51 8.38
CA GLY A 14 12.35 -6.89 7.17
C GLY A 14 11.28 -6.37 6.21
N VAL A 15 10.21 -7.13 5.97
CA VAL A 15 9.09 -6.70 5.10
C VAL A 15 8.31 -5.53 5.73
N LEU A 16 8.09 -5.54 7.05
CA LEU A 16 7.45 -4.43 7.75
C LEU A 16 8.31 -3.16 7.73
N ALA A 17 9.63 -3.30 7.91
CA ALA A 17 10.57 -2.20 7.79
C ALA A 17 10.57 -1.62 6.36
N TYR A 18 10.57 -2.49 5.34
CA TYR A 18 10.44 -2.06 3.95
C TYR A 18 9.12 -1.34 3.68
N CYS A 19 8.01 -1.84 4.23
CA CYS A 19 6.70 -1.19 4.12
C CYS A 19 6.73 0.24 4.70
N ALA A 20 7.34 0.43 5.88
CA ALA A 20 7.51 1.74 6.50
C ALA A 20 8.45 2.65 5.68
N GLN A 21 9.57 2.11 5.19
CA GLN A 21 10.51 2.82 4.33
C GLN A 21 9.84 3.29 3.04
N LEU A 22 9.15 2.40 2.32
CA LEU A 22 8.48 2.71 1.06
C LEU A 22 7.44 3.83 1.23
N TYR A 23 6.65 3.75 2.29
CA TYR A 23 5.67 4.81 2.58
C TYR A 23 6.35 6.11 3.00
N GLY A 24 7.34 6.06 3.90
CA GLY A 24 8.04 7.24 4.38
C GLY A 24 8.78 7.98 3.26
N ASP A 25 9.46 7.24 2.39
CA ASP A 25 10.18 7.80 1.25
C ASP A 25 9.22 8.42 0.24
N PHE A 26 8.20 7.68 -0.18
CA PHE A 26 7.30 8.14 -1.23
C PHE A 26 6.31 9.22 -0.74
N ALA A 27 5.59 8.98 0.36
CA ALA A 27 4.65 9.95 0.88
C ALA A 27 5.37 11.20 1.39
N GLY A 28 6.52 11.05 2.07
CA GLY A 28 7.32 12.17 2.54
C GLY A 28 7.91 13.00 1.40
N GLY A 29 8.39 12.34 0.33
CA GLY A 29 8.86 13.04 -0.87
C GLY A 29 7.75 13.84 -1.55
N ILE A 30 6.55 13.28 -1.68
CA ILE A 30 5.39 14.01 -2.23
C ILE A 30 4.98 15.18 -1.31
N ASP A 31 4.94 14.97 0.01
CA ASP A 31 4.61 16.05 0.96
C ASP A 31 5.60 17.22 0.86
N MET A 32 6.91 16.93 0.68
CA MET A 32 7.92 17.98 0.43
C MET A 32 7.66 18.73 -0.88
N VAL A 33 7.36 18.02 -1.97
CA VAL A 33 7.03 18.62 -3.27
C VAL A 33 5.76 19.46 -3.17
N MET A 34 4.73 18.98 -2.49
CA MET A 34 3.48 19.69 -2.26
C MET A 34 3.74 21.00 -1.48
N GLY A 35 4.52 20.92 -0.39
CA GLY A 35 4.89 22.11 0.39
C GLY A 35 5.68 23.14 -0.42
N ALA A 36 6.64 22.68 -1.23
CA ALA A 36 7.38 23.55 -2.13
C ALA A 36 6.47 24.20 -3.20
N SER A 37 5.56 23.44 -3.79
CA SER A 37 4.60 23.95 -4.78
C SER A 37 3.65 24.99 -4.22
N GLU A 38 3.18 24.80 -2.97
CA GLU A 38 2.34 25.77 -2.27
C GLU A 38 3.04 27.14 -2.10
N MET A 39 4.37 27.18 -1.94
CA MET A 39 5.13 28.44 -1.87
C MET A 39 5.06 29.24 -3.18
N PHE A 40 4.79 28.59 -4.30
CA PHE A 40 4.56 29.19 -5.61
C PHE A 40 3.07 29.40 -5.94
N GLY A 41 2.17 29.14 -4.98
CA GLY A 41 0.72 29.23 -5.19
C GLY A 41 0.13 28.07 -5.99
N ILE A 42 0.87 26.97 -6.18
CA ILE A 42 0.43 25.79 -6.91
C ILE A 42 -0.05 24.75 -5.91
N HIS A 43 -1.32 24.33 -6.01
CA HIS A 43 -1.89 23.27 -5.18
C HIS A 43 -1.89 21.97 -5.95
N LEU A 44 -1.21 20.96 -5.40
CA LEU A 44 -1.16 19.60 -5.94
C LEU A 44 -2.16 18.71 -5.20
N ASP A 45 -2.65 17.68 -5.90
CA ASP A 45 -3.56 16.70 -5.30
C ASP A 45 -2.84 15.76 -4.32
N ASP A 46 -3.55 15.36 -3.26
CA ASP A 46 -3.07 14.34 -2.32
C ASP A 46 -2.77 13.02 -3.04
N ASN A 47 -1.61 12.43 -2.75
CA ASN A 47 -1.26 11.10 -3.26
C ASN A 47 -1.48 9.97 -2.23
N PHE A 48 -1.62 10.30 -0.95
CA PHE A 48 -1.77 9.32 0.13
C PHE A 48 -2.83 9.76 1.14
N ARG A 49 -3.77 8.83 1.48
CA ARG A 49 -4.80 9.05 2.49
C ARG A 49 -4.89 7.86 3.44
N GLN A 50 -3.95 7.75 4.39
CA GLN A 50 -3.86 6.69 5.40
C GLN A 50 -4.12 5.29 4.82
N PRO A 51 -3.32 4.81 3.85
CA PRO A 51 -3.62 3.62 3.06
C PRO A 51 -3.67 2.35 3.92
N PHE A 52 -2.93 2.29 5.03
CA PHE A 52 -2.88 1.11 5.89
C PHE A 52 -4.10 0.95 6.82
N PHE A 53 -5.04 1.89 6.81
CA PHE A 53 -6.36 1.75 7.44
C PHE A 53 -7.45 1.21 6.50
N SER A 54 -7.07 0.79 5.32
CA SER A 54 -8.00 0.29 4.29
C SER A 54 -8.65 -1.04 4.67
N HIS A 55 -9.96 -1.16 4.42
CA HIS A 55 -10.73 -2.38 4.70
C HIS A 55 -10.67 -3.40 3.54
N SER A 56 -10.13 -3.01 2.40
CA SER A 56 -9.98 -3.88 1.22
C SER A 56 -8.80 -3.44 0.35
N ILE A 57 -8.28 -4.35 -0.49
CA ILE A 57 -7.23 -4.03 -1.46
C ILE A 57 -7.67 -2.91 -2.41
N GLY A 58 -8.93 -2.93 -2.87
CA GLY A 58 -9.43 -1.85 -3.71
C GLY A 58 -9.51 -0.49 -3.01
N GLU A 59 -9.75 -0.47 -1.68
CA GLU A 59 -9.66 0.77 -0.90
C GLU A 59 -8.21 1.19 -0.71
N PHE A 60 -7.29 0.25 -0.46
CA PHE A 60 -5.86 0.53 -0.36
C PHE A 60 -5.37 1.28 -1.61
N TRP A 61 -5.65 0.80 -2.81
CA TRP A 61 -5.22 1.43 -4.06
C TRP A 61 -5.93 2.76 -4.36
N ARG A 62 -7.06 3.07 -3.74
CA ARG A 62 -7.68 4.40 -3.78
C ARG A 62 -7.06 5.39 -2.78
N ARG A 63 -6.27 4.89 -1.82
CA ARG A 63 -5.59 5.68 -0.79
C ARG A 63 -4.07 5.73 -0.97
N TRP A 64 -3.53 4.87 -1.85
CA TRP A 64 -2.11 4.77 -2.21
C TRP A 64 -1.90 5.28 -3.63
N HIS A 65 -0.95 6.20 -3.82
CA HIS A 65 -0.59 6.79 -5.13
C HIS A 65 -1.83 7.22 -5.94
N ILE A 66 -2.64 8.08 -5.34
CA ILE A 66 -4.00 8.45 -5.80
C ILE A 66 -3.98 9.00 -7.22
N THR A 67 -3.01 9.87 -7.55
CA THR A 67 -2.92 10.50 -8.87
C THR A 67 -2.66 9.48 -9.97
N LEU A 68 -1.73 8.51 -9.76
CA LEU A 68 -1.51 7.42 -10.69
C LEU A 68 -2.77 6.55 -10.84
N GLY A 69 -3.40 6.21 -9.70
CA GLY A 69 -4.65 5.43 -9.70
C GLY A 69 -5.77 6.11 -10.48
N THR A 70 -5.90 7.43 -10.35
CA THR A 70 -6.88 8.23 -11.10
C THR A 70 -6.54 8.21 -12.59
N TRP A 71 -5.29 8.47 -12.94
CA TRP A 71 -4.84 8.41 -14.34
C TRP A 71 -5.09 7.05 -14.99
N MET A 72 -4.70 5.97 -14.31
CA MET A 72 -4.94 4.60 -14.80
C MET A 72 -6.43 4.30 -14.96
N LYS A 73 -7.27 4.81 -14.05
CA LYS A 73 -8.72 4.64 -14.13
C LYS A 73 -9.30 5.35 -15.34
N ASP A 74 -8.89 6.58 -15.58
CA ASP A 74 -9.49 7.42 -16.63
C ASP A 74 -8.98 7.04 -18.04
N TYR A 75 -7.69 6.72 -18.16
CA TYR A 75 -7.07 6.46 -19.47
C TYR A 75 -6.94 4.97 -19.84
N VAL A 76 -7.05 4.06 -18.89
CA VAL A 76 -6.95 2.61 -19.15
C VAL A 76 -8.25 1.89 -18.80
N PHE A 77 -8.72 2.01 -17.55
CA PHE A 77 -9.86 1.24 -17.06
C PHE A 77 -11.15 1.56 -17.82
N TYR A 78 -11.56 2.81 -17.86
CA TYR A 78 -12.80 3.19 -18.52
C TYR A 78 -12.78 2.93 -20.04
N PRO A 79 -11.75 3.34 -20.81
CA PRO A 79 -11.68 3.01 -22.23
C PRO A 79 -11.74 1.52 -22.52
N PHE A 80 -11.07 0.70 -21.72
CA PHE A 80 -11.08 -0.75 -21.90
C PHE A 80 -12.41 -1.37 -21.47
N SER A 81 -12.87 -1.11 -20.24
CA SER A 81 -14.07 -1.74 -19.66
C SER A 81 -15.35 -1.37 -20.42
N LEU A 82 -15.40 -0.18 -21.01
CA LEU A 82 -16.53 0.31 -21.81
C LEU A 82 -16.37 0.04 -23.32
N SER A 83 -15.31 -0.64 -23.75
CA SER A 83 -15.06 -0.96 -25.15
C SER A 83 -16.14 -1.84 -25.76
N LYS A 84 -16.27 -1.80 -27.09
CA LYS A 84 -17.19 -2.65 -27.83
C LYS A 84 -16.97 -4.14 -27.56
N ALA A 85 -15.70 -4.56 -27.37
CA ALA A 85 -15.34 -5.94 -27.05
C ALA A 85 -15.88 -6.36 -25.69
N MET A 86 -15.65 -5.54 -24.63
CA MET A 86 -16.14 -5.81 -23.28
C MET A 86 -17.67 -5.78 -23.19
N ASN A 87 -18.30 -4.88 -23.91
CA ASN A 87 -19.76 -4.84 -24.02
C ASN A 87 -20.33 -6.09 -24.72
N LYS A 88 -19.68 -6.60 -25.79
CA LYS A 88 -20.07 -7.87 -26.45
C LYS A 88 -19.90 -9.05 -25.49
N LEU A 89 -18.80 -9.09 -24.76
CA LEU A 89 -18.53 -10.12 -23.75
C LEU A 89 -19.62 -10.13 -22.65
N GLY A 90 -19.96 -8.98 -22.10
CA GLY A 90 -21.05 -8.85 -21.12
C GLY A 90 -22.41 -9.31 -21.66
N LYS A 91 -22.77 -8.91 -22.91
CA LYS A 91 -24.01 -9.35 -23.59
C LYS A 91 -24.01 -10.86 -23.81
N PHE A 92 -22.89 -11.46 -24.20
CA PHE A 92 -22.74 -12.90 -24.40
C PHE A 92 -23.05 -13.66 -23.09
N PHE A 93 -22.40 -13.29 -21.97
CA PHE A 93 -22.67 -13.90 -20.66
C PHE A 93 -24.11 -13.70 -20.20
N LYS A 94 -24.67 -12.51 -20.41
CA LYS A 94 -26.08 -12.23 -20.07
C LYS A 94 -27.05 -13.12 -20.85
N LYS A 95 -26.78 -13.36 -22.15
CA LYS A 95 -27.64 -14.16 -23.03
C LYS A 95 -27.57 -15.66 -22.70
N HIS A 96 -26.36 -16.19 -22.45
CA HIS A 96 -26.15 -17.62 -22.30
C HIS A 96 -26.26 -18.11 -20.85
N SER A 97 -26.32 -17.20 -19.87
CA SER A 97 -26.42 -17.61 -18.47
C SER A 97 -27.86 -17.54 -17.95
N LYS A 98 -28.36 -18.69 -17.48
CA LYS A 98 -29.66 -18.81 -16.81
C LYS A 98 -29.57 -18.52 -15.31
N THR A 99 -28.37 -18.59 -14.71
CA THR A 99 -28.17 -18.44 -13.26
C THR A 99 -28.04 -16.99 -12.84
N ARG A 100 -28.41 -16.69 -11.58
CA ARG A 100 -28.21 -15.36 -10.98
C ARG A 100 -26.73 -14.96 -10.96
N PHE A 101 -25.86 -15.92 -10.67
CA PHE A 101 -24.41 -15.72 -10.66
C PHE A 101 -23.88 -15.38 -12.05
N GLY A 102 -24.28 -16.10 -13.08
CA GLY A 102 -23.82 -15.80 -14.45
C GLY A 102 -24.33 -14.47 -14.98
N LYS A 103 -25.53 -14.04 -14.60
CA LYS A 103 -26.00 -12.67 -14.90
C LYS A 103 -25.17 -11.60 -14.18
N TYR A 104 -24.70 -11.91 -12.97
CA TYR A 104 -23.76 -11.05 -12.25
C TYR A 104 -22.41 -10.99 -12.97
N MET A 105 -21.88 -12.13 -13.42
CA MET A 105 -20.62 -12.21 -14.17
C MET A 105 -20.63 -11.40 -15.45
N ALA A 106 -21.79 -11.24 -16.10
CA ALA A 106 -21.93 -10.38 -17.28
C ALA A 106 -21.51 -8.92 -17.02
N LYS A 107 -21.64 -8.45 -15.78
CA LYS A 107 -21.20 -7.11 -15.35
C LYS A 107 -19.80 -7.14 -14.72
N ALA A 108 -19.51 -8.16 -13.93
CA ALA A 108 -18.26 -8.24 -13.17
C ALA A 108 -17.04 -8.56 -14.05
N LEU A 109 -17.20 -9.41 -15.07
CA LEU A 109 -16.07 -9.87 -15.90
C LEU A 109 -15.36 -8.74 -16.67
N PRO A 110 -16.05 -7.80 -17.35
CA PRO A 110 -15.39 -6.67 -17.98
C PRO A 110 -14.58 -5.80 -16.99
N ILE A 111 -15.10 -5.63 -15.77
CA ILE A 111 -14.42 -4.89 -14.69
C ILE A 111 -13.17 -5.65 -14.25
N CYS A 112 -13.28 -6.95 -13.98
CA CYS A 112 -12.15 -7.78 -13.58
C CYS A 112 -11.03 -7.79 -14.62
N LEU A 113 -11.38 -7.87 -15.91
CA LEU A 113 -10.39 -7.82 -17.00
C LEU A 113 -9.72 -6.45 -17.07
N ALA A 114 -10.46 -5.37 -16.82
CA ALA A 114 -9.90 -4.02 -16.77
C ALA A 114 -8.97 -3.85 -15.55
N ASP A 115 -9.33 -4.38 -14.38
CA ASP A 115 -8.48 -4.40 -13.19
C ASP A 115 -7.17 -5.17 -13.46
N LEU A 116 -7.26 -6.37 -14.07
CA LEU A 116 -6.08 -7.15 -14.43
C LEU A 116 -5.18 -6.40 -15.42
N LEU A 117 -5.76 -5.73 -16.41
CA LEU A 117 -5.01 -4.92 -17.38
C LEU A 117 -4.29 -3.76 -16.69
N ILE A 118 -4.97 -3.02 -15.82
CA ILE A 118 -4.33 -1.92 -15.06
C ILE A 118 -3.14 -2.45 -14.28
N PHE A 119 -3.33 -3.50 -13.49
CA PHE A 119 -2.27 -4.01 -12.64
C PHE A 119 -1.13 -4.67 -13.42
N PHE A 120 -1.40 -5.20 -14.61
CA PHE A 120 -0.37 -5.60 -15.54
C PHE A 120 0.46 -4.39 -16.00
N ILE A 121 -0.21 -3.30 -16.44
CA ILE A 121 0.46 -2.07 -16.86
C ILE A 121 1.25 -1.45 -15.71
N VAL A 122 0.69 -1.40 -14.49
CA VAL A 122 1.40 -0.94 -13.30
C VAL A 122 2.65 -1.78 -13.03
N GLY A 123 2.55 -3.12 -13.17
CA GLY A 123 3.71 -4.00 -13.05
C GLY A 123 4.81 -3.68 -14.06
N VAL A 124 4.45 -3.50 -15.33
CA VAL A 124 5.40 -3.11 -16.40
C VAL A 124 5.98 -1.72 -16.16
N TRP A 125 5.18 -0.80 -15.64
CA TRP A 125 5.61 0.56 -15.29
C TRP A 125 6.66 0.57 -14.17
N HIS A 126 6.54 -0.33 -13.18
CA HIS A 126 7.55 -0.52 -12.12
C HIS A 126 8.88 -1.07 -12.66
N GLY A 127 8.90 -1.70 -13.83
CA GLY A 127 10.12 -2.16 -14.49
C GLY A 127 9.93 -3.43 -15.34
N ALA A 128 10.92 -3.72 -16.16
CA ALA A 128 10.88 -4.84 -17.12
C ALA A 128 11.13 -6.22 -16.49
N ALA A 129 11.34 -6.31 -15.16
CA ALA A 129 11.60 -7.57 -14.48
C ALA A 129 10.31 -8.33 -14.14
N TRP A 130 10.35 -9.66 -14.23
CA TRP A 130 9.21 -10.52 -13.92
C TRP A 130 8.64 -10.33 -12.52
N LYS A 131 9.45 -9.95 -11.54
CA LYS A 131 9.01 -9.67 -10.17
C LYS A 131 7.96 -8.58 -10.12
N TYR A 132 8.07 -7.53 -10.93
CA TYR A 132 7.12 -6.43 -11.00
C TYR A 132 5.83 -6.81 -11.70
N ILE A 133 5.92 -7.64 -12.75
CA ILE A 133 4.72 -8.18 -13.41
C ILE A 133 3.93 -9.05 -12.42
N VAL A 134 4.62 -9.91 -11.67
CA VAL A 134 3.97 -10.75 -10.64
C VAL A 134 3.41 -9.88 -9.50
N TYR A 135 4.13 -8.84 -9.07
CA TYR A 135 3.64 -7.85 -8.11
C TYR A 135 2.31 -7.22 -8.55
N GLY A 136 2.26 -6.70 -9.78
CA GLY A 136 1.04 -6.11 -10.33
C GLY A 136 -0.06 -7.16 -10.45
N MET A 137 0.20 -8.29 -11.10
CA MET A 137 -0.80 -9.36 -11.30
C MET A 137 -1.34 -9.92 -9.99
N TYR A 138 -0.54 -10.05 -8.94
CA TYR A 138 -1.00 -10.44 -7.61
C TYR A 138 -2.11 -9.51 -7.10
N ASN A 139 -1.91 -8.21 -7.18
CA ASN A 139 -2.91 -7.24 -6.75
C ASN A 139 -4.16 -7.26 -7.63
N GLY A 140 -4.00 -7.34 -8.95
CA GLY A 140 -5.10 -7.43 -9.90
C GLY A 140 -5.94 -8.70 -9.72
N ILE A 141 -5.31 -9.84 -9.46
CA ILE A 141 -5.99 -11.12 -9.20
C ILE A 141 -6.80 -11.04 -7.91
N ILE A 142 -6.26 -10.49 -6.81
CA ILE A 142 -7.00 -10.35 -5.55
C ILE A 142 -8.21 -9.41 -5.72
N MET A 143 -8.05 -8.30 -6.43
CA MET A 143 -9.17 -7.39 -6.71
C MET A 143 -10.26 -8.08 -7.53
N SER A 144 -9.87 -8.72 -8.63
CA SER A 144 -10.79 -9.46 -9.49
C SER A 144 -11.49 -10.59 -8.75
N PHE A 145 -10.75 -11.38 -7.96
CA PHE A 145 -11.32 -12.44 -7.12
C PHE A 145 -12.33 -11.88 -6.11
N SER A 146 -12.00 -10.79 -5.44
CA SER A 146 -12.91 -10.14 -4.50
C SER A 146 -14.21 -9.68 -5.17
N SER A 147 -14.10 -9.12 -6.38
CA SER A 147 -15.25 -8.70 -7.18
C SER A 147 -16.10 -9.90 -7.63
N ILE A 148 -15.49 -10.97 -8.10
CA ILE A 148 -16.20 -12.20 -8.50
C ILE A 148 -16.92 -12.84 -7.31
N MET A 149 -16.28 -12.86 -6.15
CA MET A 149 -16.82 -13.48 -4.92
C MET A 149 -17.82 -12.60 -4.17
N ALA A 150 -18.07 -11.37 -4.58
CA ALA A 150 -18.98 -10.47 -3.87
C ALA A 150 -20.38 -11.06 -3.60
N PRO A 151 -21.08 -11.76 -4.53
CA PRO A 151 -22.35 -12.40 -4.24
C PRO A 151 -22.24 -13.53 -3.21
N VAL A 152 -21.11 -14.24 -3.18
CA VAL A 152 -20.84 -15.32 -2.22
C VAL A 152 -20.65 -14.72 -0.83
N TYR A 153 -19.88 -13.64 -0.72
CA TYR A 153 -19.70 -12.92 0.54
C TYR A 153 -21.03 -12.37 1.07
N GLU A 154 -21.87 -11.80 0.19
CA GLU A 154 -23.20 -11.34 0.59
C GLU A 154 -24.08 -12.48 1.17
N LYS A 155 -24.06 -13.66 0.53
CA LYS A 155 -24.76 -14.84 1.03
C LYS A 155 -24.18 -15.30 2.37
N MET A 156 -22.84 -15.34 2.49
CA MET A 156 -22.15 -15.71 3.73
C MET A 156 -22.54 -14.80 4.89
N PHE A 157 -22.54 -13.47 4.69
CA PHE A 157 -22.96 -12.50 5.73
C PHE A 157 -24.41 -12.69 6.18
N LYS A 158 -25.29 -13.06 5.25
CA LYS A 158 -26.70 -13.37 5.59
C LYS A 158 -26.82 -14.63 6.44
N ILE A 159 -26.01 -15.66 6.16
CA ILE A 159 -26.03 -16.94 6.90
C ILE A 159 -25.37 -16.79 8.26
N THR A 160 -24.23 -16.11 8.33
CA THR A 160 -23.45 -15.97 9.57
C THR A 160 -23.94 -14.84 10.48
N HIS A 161 -24.88 -14.01 10.02
CA HIS A 161 -25.38 -12.83 10.74
C HIS A 161 -24.27 -11.87 11.21
N ILE A 162 -23.10 -11.89 10.57
CA ILE A 162 -21.98 -11.00 10.91
C ILE A 162 -22.36 -9.55 10.54
N ASN A 163 -22.31 -8.69 11.53
CA ASN A 163 -22.52 -7.26 11.31
C ASN A 163 -21.25 -6.65 10.64
N LYS A 164 -21.37 -6.28 9.37
CA LYS A 164 -20.29 -5.65 8.58
C LYS A 164 -19.77 -4.33 9.18
N ASN A 165 -20.60 -3.67 9.99
CA ASN A 165 -20.25 -2.40 10.63
C ASN A 165 -19.67 -2.58 12.04
N ALA A 166 -19.59 -3.80 12.55
CA ALA A 166 -18.99 -4.07 13.85
C ALA A 166 -17.50 -3.66 13.89
N ARG A 167 -17.07 -3.04 14.98
CA ARG A 167 -15.68 -2.55 15.13
C ARG A 167 -14.64 -3.67 14.97
N TRP A 168 -14.92 -4.85 15.57
CA TRP A 168 -14.02 -6.00 15.45
C TRP A 168 -13.87 -6.48 14.00
N TYR A 169 -14.98 -6.47 13.21
CA TYR A 169 -14.94 -6.88 11.82
C TYR A 169 -14.17 -5.88 10.95
N ARG A 170 -14.36 -4.58 11.18
CA ARG A 170 -13.55 -3.54 10.53
C ARG A 170 -12.07 -3.66 10.87
N GLY A 171 -11.74 -3.91 12.15
CA GLY A 171 -10.36 -4.21 12.57
C GLY A 171 -9.77 -5.41 11.84
N TRP A 172 -10.53 -6.51 11.75
CA TRP A 172 -10.13 -7.68 10.97
C TRP A 172 -9.89 -7.37 9.49
N GLN A 173 -10.76 -6.57 8.86
CA GLN A 173 -10.58 -6.15 7.47
C GLN A 173 -9.29 -5.36 7.26
N ILE A 174 -8.96 -4.44 8.16
CA ILE A 174 -7.71 -3.67 8.12
C ILE A 174 -6.50 -4.60 8.23
N ILE A 175 -6.47 -5.48 9.24
CA ILE A 175 -5.37 -6.43 9.46
C ILE A 175 -5.19 -7.34 8.23
N ARG A 176 -6.27 -7.95 7.73
CA ARG A 176 -6.25 -8.78 6.53
C ARG A 176 -5.70 -8.01 5.32
N THR A 177 -6.18 -6.79 5.10
CA THR A 177 -5.75 -5.97 3.97
C THR A 177 -4.28 -5.60 4.10
N PHE A 178 -3.84 -5.22 5.29
CA PHE A 178 -2.44 -4.94 5.59
C PHE A 178 -1.53 -6.14 5.31
N ILE A 179 -1.93 -7.36 5.73
CA ILE A 179 -1.19 -8.59 5.44
C ILE A 179 -1.12 -8.84 3.93
N LEU A 180 -2.23 -8.73 3.20
CA LEU A 180 -2.26 -8.94 1.75
C LEU A 180 -1.36 -7.95 1.01
N VAL A 181 -1.34 -6.68 1.42
CA VAL A 181 -0.43 -5.67 0.86
C VAL A 181 1.02 -6.02 1.15
N ASN A 182 1.34 -6.41 2.39
CA ASN A 182 2.71 -6.78 2.76
C ASN A 182 3.21 -8.04 2.02
N ILE A 183 2.33 -8.97 1.65
CA ILE A 183 2.70 -10.09 0.76
C ILE A 183 3.15 -9.57 -0.60
N SER A 184 2.55 -8.52 -1.15
CA SER A 184 2.99 -7.97 -2.43
C SER A 184 4.39 -7.34 -2.36
N TRP A 185 4.79 -6.80 -1.21
CA TRP A 185 6.11 -6.20 -1.02
C TRP A 185 7.28 -7.19 -1.09
N TYR A 186 7.04 -8.49 -0.95
CA TYR A 186 8.09 -9.50 -1.21
C TYR A 186 8.57 -9.44 -2.65
N PHE A 187 7.66 -9.26 -3.60
CA PHE A 187 8.01 -9.15 -5.03
C PHE A 187 8.69 -7.83 -5.36
N ASP A 188 8.23 -6.75 -4.75
CA ASP A 188 8.76 -5.42 -5.01
C ASP A 188 10.20 -5.28 -4.46
N ASN A 189 10.43 -5.67 -3.21
CA ASN A 189 11.72 -5.53 -2.51
C ASN A 189 12.80 -6.53 -2.97
N ALA A 190 12.44 -7.74 -3.40
CA ALA A 190 13.41 -8.75 -3.78
C ALA A 190 14.21 -8.35 -5.04
N ALA A 191 15.46 -8.80 -5.14
CA ALA A 191 16.28 -8.56 -6.33
C ALA A 191 15.72 -9.27 -7.56
N THR A 192 15.28 -10.54 -7.40
CA THR A 192 14.71 -11.36 -8.46
C THR A 192 13.39 -12.00 -8.02
N LEU A 193 12.62 -12.50 -8.98
CA LEU A 193 11.39 -13.26 -8.69
C LEU A 193 11.68 -14.52 -7.86
N THR A 194 12.80 -15.21 -8.14
CA THR A 194 13.23 -16.39 -7.39
C THR A 194 13.55 -16.04 -5.94
N ASP A 195 14.19 -14.89 -5.71
CA ASP A 195 14.48 -14.41 -4.37
C ASP A 195 13.21 -14.04 -3.60
N ALA A 196 12.21 -13.46 -4.27
CA ALA A 196 10.91 -13.19 -3.65
C ALA A 196 10.27 -14.49 -3.10
N PHE A 197 10.21 -15.56 -3.92
CA PHE A 197 9.67 -16.84 -3.46
C PHE A 197 10.54 -17.50 -2.39
N ARG A 198 11.87 -17.36 -2.47
CA ARG A 198 12.78 -17.84 -1.43
C ARG A 198 12.54 -17.13 -0.09
N LEU A 199 12.39 -15.80 -0.10
CA LEU A 199 12.06 -15.02 1.09
C LEU A 199 10.70 -15.43 1.68
N MET A 200 9.67 -15.60 0.83
CA MET A 200 8.37 -16.11 1.27
C MET A 200 8.50 -17.49 1.93
N GLY A 201 9.25 -18.41 1.34
CA GLY A 201 9.52 -19.73 1.93
C GLY A 201 10.29 -19.65 3.24
N ASN A 202 11.26 -18.72 3.32
CA ASN A 202 12.05 -18.49 4.54
C ASN A 202 11.22 -17.92 5.69
N THR A 203 10.13 -17.22 5.41
CA THR A 203 9.21 -16.72 6.44
C THR A 203 8.63 -17.83 7.31
N PHE A 204 8.45 -19.03 6.75
CA PHE A 204 7.90 -20.19 7.47
C PHE A 204 8.96 -21.10 8.10
N LYS A 205 10.24 -20.79 7.93
CA LYS A 205 11.32 -21.54 8.58
C LYS A 205 11.48 -21.08 10.03
N HIS A 206 11.80 -22.02 10.90
CA HIS A 206 12.06 -21.73 12.29
C HIS A 206 13.28 -20.82 12.44
N ALA A 207 13.15 -19.79 13.27
CA ALA A 207 14.25 -18.95 13.73
C ALA A 207 14.01 -18.59 15.20
N SER A 208 15.00 -18.83 16.04
CA SER A 208 14.97 -18.37 17.42
C SER A 208 15.05 -16.84 17.47
N PHE A 209 14.15 -16.21 18.21
CA PHE A 209 14.14 -14.74 18.34
C PHE A 209 15.33 -14.29 19.19
N SER A 210 16.08 -13.30 18.71
CA SER A 210 17.16 -12.60 19.40
C SER A 210 17.04 -11.11 19.18
N MET A 211 17.01 -10.32 20.23
CA MET A 211 17.01 -8.85 20.13
C MET A 211 18.29 -8.33 19.49
N ASP A 212 19.43 -8.96 19.78
CA ASP A 212 20.73 -8.58 19.17
C ASP A 212 20.71 -8.72 17.64
N ALA A 213 20.01 -9.73 17.12
CA ALA A 213 19.84 -9.87 15.67
C ALA A 213 18.99 -8.74 15.09
N VAL A 214 17.91 -8.32 15.79
CA VAL A 214 17.08 -7.18 15.36
C VAL A 214 17.88 -5.88 15.38
N VAL A 215 18.68 -5.65 16.43
CA VAL A 215 19.57 -4.48 16.53
C VAL A 215 20.59 -4.48 15.38
N LYS A 216 21.18 -5.63 15.07
CA LYS A 216 22.10 -5.75 13.92
C LYS A 216 21.42 -5.46 12.57
N MET A 217 20.15 -5.81 12.42
CA MET A 217 19.37 -5.48 11.22
C MET A 217 19.11 -3.98 11.08
N SER A 218 18.93 -3.24 12.17
CA SER A 218 18.71 -1.79 12.16
C SER A 218 20.00 -0.98 12.10
N GLY A 219 21.16 -1.59 12.31
CA GLY A 219 22.48 -0.93 12.37
C GLY A 219 22.97 -0.78 13.82
N SER A 220 22.23 -0.10 14.66
CA SER A 220 22.54 0.10 16.09
C SER A 220 21.29 0.11 16.95
N GLN A 221 21.46 0.09 18.29
CA GLN A 221 20.34 0.27 19.21
C GLN A 221 19.68 1.65 19.02
N LEU A 222 20.47 2.69 18.79
CA LEU A 222 19.98 4.04 18.60
C LEU A 222 19.11 4.13 17.31
N ASP A 223 19.58 3.54 16.22
CA ASP A 223 18.83 3.50 14.96
C ASP A 223 17.50 2.78 15.12
N LEU A 224 17.47 1.67 15.85
CA LEU A 224 16.24 0.95 16.16
C LEU A 224 15.27 1.81 16.97
N ILE A 225 15.75 2.53 18.00
CA ILE A 225 14.94 3.43 18.82
C ILE A 225 14.36 4.57 17.95
N ILE A 226 15.18 5.20 17.12
CA ILE A 226 14.76 6.28 16.22
C ILE A 226 13.69 5.77 15.24
N LEU A 227 13.92 4.59 14.63
CA LEU A 227 12.96 3.97 13.73
C LEU A 227 11.61 3.71 14.41
N LEU A 228 11.63 3.10 15.61
CA LEU A 228 10.42 2.80 16.37
C LEU A 228 9.69 4.06 16.82
N ALA A 229 10.42 5.09 17.27
CA ALA A 229 9.85 6.38 17.63
C ALA A 229 9.21 7.07 16.40
N GLY A 230 9.88 7.07 15.26
CA GLY A 230 9.35 7.60 14.01
C GLY A 230 8.08 6.87 13.56
N CYS A 231 8.08 5.54 13.61
CA CYS A 231 6.90 4.72 13.30
C CYS A 231 5.73 5.01 14.27
N LEU A 232 6.02 5.21 15.55
CA LEU A 232 4.99 5.56 16.54
C LEU A 232 4.37 6.94 16.26
N VAL A 233 5.20 7.95 16.01
CA VAL A 233 4.73 9.30 15.64
C VAL A 233 3.87 9.23 14.38
N TRP A 234 4.36 8.54 13.36
CA TRP A 234 3.61 8.33 12.12
C TRP A 234 2.26 7.64 12.37
N LEU A 235 2.22 6.59 13.20
CA LEU A 235 0.99 5.88 13.55
C LEU A 235 -0.01 6.80 14.27
N ILE A 236 0.45 7.61 15.23
CA ILE A 236 -0.39 8.57 15.96
C ILE A 236 -0.99 9.59 14.98
N ILE A 237 -0.17 10.19 14.12
CA ILE A 237 -0.61 11.15 13.09
C ILE A 237 -1.62 10.50 12.16
N SER A 238 -1.36 9.27 11.71
CA SER A 238 -2.27 8.53 10.81
C SER A 238 -3.62 8.24 11.47
N ILE A 239 -3.64 7.87 12.75
CA ILE A 239 -4.88 7.68 13.53
C ILE A 239 -5.66 9.00 13.66
N LEU A 240 -4.98 10.11 13.92
CA LEU A 240 -5.62 11.42 14.02
C LEU A 240 -6.22 11.85 12.68
N LYS A 241 -5.48 11.70 11.59
CA LYS A 241 -5.95 11.98 10.23
C LYS A 241 -7.14 11.09 9.83
N GLU A 242 -7.12 9.80 10.19
CA GLU A 242 -8.25 8.87 9.91
C GLU A 242 -9.52 9.26 10.70
N LYS A 243 -9.37 9.93 11.85
CA LYS A 243 -10.46 10.53 12.63
C LYS A 243 -10.92 11.90 12.07
N GLY A 244 -10.37 12.35 10.96
CA GLY A 244 -10.70 13.64 10.34
C GLY A 244 -10.01 14.86 10.94
N ILE A 245 -8.97 14.66 11.76
CA ILE A 245 -8.20 15.79 12.33
C ILE A 245 -7.16 16.24 11.30
N VAL A 246 -7.28 17.48 10.83
CA VAL A 246 -6.28 18.13 9.96
C VAL A 246 -5.20 18.71 10.87
N ILE A 247 -4.05 18.03 10.97
CA ILE A 247 -2.96 18.38 11.90
C ILE A 247 -2.47 19.81 11.67
N ARG A 248 -2.34 20.23 10.40
CA ARG A 248 -1.91 21.59 10.02
C ARG A 248 -2.85 22.66 10.60
N GLU A 249 -4.15 22.51 10.41
CA GLU A 249 -5.15 23.42 10.96
C GLU A 249 -5.18 23.42 12.49
N ALA A 250 -5.03 22.23 13.10
CA ALA A 250 -4.96 22.09 14.55
C ALA A 250 -3.74 22.84 15.14
N LEU A 251 -2.61 22.83 14.41
CA LEU A 251 -1.41 23.57 14.79
C LEU A 251 -1.58 25.07 14.55
N ASP A 252 -2.21 25.49 13.45
CA ASP A 252 -2.43 26.90 13.14
C ASP A 252 -3.28 27.65 14.17
N ARG A 253 -4.15 26.92 14.89
CA ARG A 253 -4.94 27.46 16.02
C ARG A 253 -4.14 27.63 17.30
N LYS A 254 -2.85 27.23 17.34
CA LYS A 254 -1.99 27.37 18.52
C LYS A 254 -1.25 28.69 18.52
N PRO A 255 -0.85 29.20 19.72
CA PRO A 255 -0.02 30.40 19.82
C PRO A 255 1.26 30.29 18.98
N LEU A 256 1.73 31.40 18.48
CA LEU A 256 2.88 31.50 17.59
C LEU A 256 4.13 30.79 18.17
N ILE A 257 4.37 30.95 19.45
CA ILE A 257 5.51 30.30 20.15
C ILE A 257 5.44 28.78 20.02
N ILE A 258 4.26 28.17 20.20
CA ILE A 258 4.07 26.71 20.10
C ILE A 258 4.28 26.26 18.66
N ARG A 259 3.77 27.02 17.68
CA ARG A 259 3.94 26.71 16.25
C ARG A 259 5.41 26.69 15.88
N TRP A 260 6.15 27.74 16.24
CA TRP A 260 7.58 27.82 15.97
C TRP A 260 8.38 26.75 16.72
N ALA A 261 8.06 26.45 17.98
CA ALA A 261 8.70 25.38 18.71
C ALA A 261 8.54 24.04 17.99
N VAL A 262 7.33 23.72 17.46
CA VAL A 262 7.09 22.49 16.69
C VAL A 262 7.87 22.51 15.38
N TYR A 263 7.87 23.59 14.63
CA TYR A 263 8.61 23.69 13.36
C TYR A 263 10.12 23.52 13.54
N ILE A 264 10.69 24.22 14.55
CA ILE A 264 12.11 24.10 14.88
C ILE A 264 12.42 22.65 15.33
N ALA A 265 11.61 22.07 16.21
CA ALA A 265 11.81 20.70 16.65
C ALA A 265 11.79 19.69 15.49
N LEU A 266 10.88 19.84 14.52
CA LEU A 266 10.82 19.00 13.34
C LEU A 266 12.08 19.15 12.47
N VAL A 267 12.50 20.38 12.16
CA VAL A 267 13.71 20.64 11.38
C VAL A 267 14.95 20.09 12.08
N MET A 268 15.09 20.35 13.38
CA MET A 268 16.20 19.84 14.17
C MET A 268 16.20 18.32 14.28
N SER A 269 15.03 17.68 14.38
CA SER A 269 14.95 16.22 14.41
C SER A 269 15.47 15.60 13.11
N VAL A 270 15.13 16.17 11.95
CA VAL A 270 15.68 15.70 10.67
C VAL A 270 17.19 15.92 10.59
N ALA A 271 17.68 17.07 11.01
CA ALA A 271 19.11 17.38 10.97
C ALA A 271 19.95 16.53 11.92
N MET A 272 19.43 16.22 13.12
CA MET A 272 20.16 15.52 14.16
C MET A 272 19.99 13.99 14.14
N LEU A 273 18.81 13.51 13.72
CA LEU A 273 18.44 12.10 13.77
C LEU A 273 18.36 11.46 12.38
N GLY A 274 18.37 12.30 11.33
CA GLY A 274 18.38 11.81 9.95
C GLY A 274 19.66 11.07 9.64
N TYR A 275 19.53 9.85 9.12
CA TYR A 275 20.67 9.06 8.64
C TYR A 275 21.07 9.54 7.24
N ILE A 276 22.26 10.11 7.12
CA ILE A 276 22.84 10.47 5.83
C ILE A 276 23.69 9.30 5.38
N SER A 277 23.18 8.47 4.48
CA SER A 277 23.95 7.42 3.84
C SER A 277 24.88 8.03 2.77
N ASN A 278 26.17 7.79 2.88
CA ASN A 278 27.16 8.11 1.83
C ASN A 278 27.05 7.15 0.62
N THR A 279 26.28 6.07 0.73
CA THR A 279 25.91 5.23 -0.40
C THR A 279 24.71 5.88 -1.07
N SER A 280 24.88 6.32 -2.30
CA SER A 280 23.92 7.00 -3.16
C SER A 280 22.61 6.24 -3.37
N GLY A 281 21.85 6.03 -2.32
CA GLY A 281 20.44 5.71 -2.39
C GLY A 281 19.69 7.00 -2.64
N GLY A 282 19.51 7.39 -3.89
CA GLY A 282 18.58 8.46 -4.25
C GLY A 282 17.17 8.07 -3.85
N PHE A 283 16.22 9.03 -3.97
CA PHE A 283 14.78 8.80 -3.82
C PHE A 283 14.38 7.51 -4.53
N MET A 284 13.73 6.59 -3.81
CA MET A 284 13.53 5.20 -4.28
C MET A 284 12.83 5.16 -5.65
N TYR A 285 11.89 6.07 -5.90
CA TYR A 285 11.19 6.21 -7.18
C TYR A 285 11.98 6.96 -8.27
N ALA A 286 13.12 7.55 -7.96
CA ALA A 286 14.02 8.13 -8.98
C ALA A 286 14.92 7.08 -9.64
N GLN A 287 14.82 5.83 -9.23
CA GLN A 287 15.60 4.71 -9.78
C GLN A 287 14.82 3.86 -10.80
N PHE A 288 13.56 4.24 -11.10
CA PHE A 288 12.70 3.58 -12.08
C PHE A 288 12.65 4.36 -13.39
#